data_814c0be66bd0d682e33f8f677f56bec5
#
_entry.id   814c0be66bd0d682e33f8f677f56bec5
#
_cell.length_a   1.000
_cell.length_b   1.000
_cell.length_c   1.000
_cell.angle_alpha   90.00
_cell.angle_beta   90.00
_cell.angle_gamma   90.00
#
_symmetry.space_group_name_H-M   'P 1'
#
loop_
_entity.id
_entity.type
_entity.pdbx_description
1 polymer ?
#
loop_
_entity_poly.entity_id
_entity_poly.type
_entity_poly.pdbx_seq_one_letter_code
_entity_poly.pdbx_strand_id
1 'polypeptide(L)'
;MERSQWKWLVVSVSFSLVVLVLVLSFTVTDQTFEYLRRLNPVFLLLAIVFHFLAYGFWALRIQKMAASLGHRVEFSYCLNLVMANLLAGAITPAQAGGEPVRIHQLYRHGVPLGDATAIVVVERVLDAIVLGVAGVGAIILLGEMVEEVPRSLTLVITVAWLIMVLFIAAFVFSVRNPEILKKFLKKVSRPFVKRWDLKRVGRFIGSIDREVDNFHESLSRFIAHSRRGLVWGTLYTGLFWFSEFIIVSLILIGIGEQPHYLLSLVAQIVIAIVMMIPLTPGSSGIAELSATSVYSLFVSSSIVGVLVVVWRAIFYYLNIVVGILASIPIIQREMLRRGSPTGDNEPAPADEGHPKV
;
A
#
# COMPACT_ATOMS: atom_id res chain seq x y z
N MET A 1 14.31 15.47 -3.62
CA MET A 1 13.84 14.65 -4.76
C MET A 1 14.77 14.91 -5.95
N GLU A 2 15.22 13.84 -6.59
CA GLU A 2 16.01 13.97 -7.84
C GLU A 2 15.13 14.47 -8.99
N ARG A 3 15.75 15.10 -10.01
CA ARG A 3 15.02 15.56 -11.22
C ARG A 3 14.17 14.47 -11.88
N SER A 4 14.61 13.21 -11.78
CA SER A 4 13.88 12.04 -12.29
C SER A 4 12.59 11.78 -11.51
N GLN A 5 12.60 11.88 -10.19
CA GLN A 5 11.43 11.66 -9.33
C GLN A 5 10.37 12.75 -9.55
N TRP A 6 10.79 14.01 -9.75
CA TRP A 6 9.89 15.11 -10.12
C TRP A 6 9.20 14.86 -11.46
N LYS A 7 9.94 14.38 -12.46
CA LYS A 7 9.34 14.04 -13.76
C LYS A 7 8.27 12.96 -13.63
N TRP A 8 8.54 11.89 -12.89
CA TRP A 8 7.56 10.82 -12.68
C TRP A 8 6.34 11.28 -11.87
N LEU A 9 6.52 12.15 -10.87
CA LEU A 9 5.42 12.76 -10.12
C LEU A 9 4.54 13.60 -11.07
N VAL A 10 5.15 14.49 -11.86
CA VAL A 10 4.41 15.33 -12.81
C VAL A 10 3.67 14.47 -13.83
N VAL A 11 4.32 13.45 -14.40
CA VAL A 11 3.68 12.53 -15.35
C VAL A 11 2.48 11.82 -14.70
N SER A 12 2.65 11.28 -13.49
CA SER A 12 1.59 10.56 -12.78
C SER A 12 0.39 11.47 -12.44
N VAL A 13 0.66 12.67 -11.93
CA VAL A 13 -0.38 13.66 -11.61
C VAL A 13 -1.09 14.15 -12.87
N SER A 14 -0.32 14.49 -13.92
CA SER A 14 -0.91 14.95 -15.20
C SER A 14 -1.77 13.86 -15.83
N PHE A 15 -1.31 12.62 -15.83
CA PHE A 15 -2.08 11.49 -16.36
C PHE A 15 -3.36 11.25 -15.56
N SER A 16 -3.30 11.29 -14.22
CA SER A 16 -4.48 11.20 -13.37
C SER A 16 -5.48 12.34 -13.65
N LEU A 17 -5.00 13.58 -13.79
CA LEU A 17 -5.87 14.72 -14.11
C LEU A 17 -6.53 14.58 -15.49
N VAL A 18 -5.79 14.13 -16.51
CA VAL A 18 -6.34 13.88 -17.85
C VAL A 18 -7.46 12.83 -17.78
N VAL A 19 -7.21 11.72 -17.07
CA VAL A 19 -8.24 10.67 -16.93
C VAL A 19 -9.43 11.16 -16.13
N LEU A 20 -9.23 11.96 -15.07
CA LEU A 20 -10.33 12.59 -14.34
C LEU A 20 -11.17 13.51 -15.23
N VAL A 21 -10.52 14.33 -16.06
CA VAL A 21 -11.24 15.19 -17.03
C VAL A 21 -12.03 14.33 -18.02
N LEU A 22 -11.46 13.25 -18.53
CA LEU A 22 -12.18 12.31 -19.40
C LEU A 22 -13.37 11.67 -18.69
N VAL A 23 -13.20 11.15 -17.46
CA VAL A 23 -14.30 10.61 -16.67
C VAL A 23 -15.40 11.65 -16.48
N LEU A 24 -15.02 12.87 -16.09
CA LEU A 24 -15.97 13.96 -15.92
C LEU A 24 -16.69 14.29 -17.23
N SER A 25 -16.00 14.31 -18.37
CA SER A 25 -16.63 14.63 -19.67
C SER A 25 -17.74 13.64 -20.07
N PHE A 26 -17.68 12.40 -19.56
CA PHE A 26 -18.71 11.38 -19.79
C PHE A 26 -19.76 11.29 -18.67
N THR A 27 -19.45 11.79 -17.46
CA THR A 27 -20.31 11.64 -16.28
C THR A 27 -20.92 12.97 -15.82
N VAL A 28 -20.38 14.12 -16.25
CA VAL A 28 -20.90 15.45 -15.87
C VAL A 28 -22.26 15.69 -16.52
N THR A 29 -23.21 16.00 -15.67
CA THR A 29 -24.56 16.51 -16.03
C THR A 29 -24.78 17.79 -15.24
N ASP A 30 -25.87 18.52 -15.56
CA ASP A 30 -26.23 19.72 -14.77
C ASP A 30 -26.41 19.41 -13.29
N GLN A 31 -26.86 18.18 -12.96
CA GLN A 31 -27.01 17.70 -11.60
C GLN A 31 -25.67 17.50 -10.88
N THR A 32 -24.58 17.23 -11.60
CA THR A 32 -23.24 17.02 -10.99
C THR A 32 -22.76 18.24 -10.20
N PHE A 33 -23.00 19.47 -10.78
CA PHE A 33 -22.66 20.72 -10.10
C PHE A 33 -23.53 20.96 -8.87
N GLU A 34 -24.78 20.52 -8.92
CA GLU A 34 -25.70 20.62 -7.80
C GLU A 34 -25.25 19.69 -6.64
N TYR A 35 -24.84 18.45 -6.94
CA TYR A 35 -24.28 17.54 -5.95
C TYR A 35 -23.00 18.08 -5.30
N LEU A 36 -22.09 18.68 -6.07
CA LEU A 36 -20.89 19.32 -5.53
C LEU A 36 -21.21 20.49 -4.59
N ARG A 37 -22.24 21.29 -4.92
CA ARG A 37 -22.69 22.42 -4.06
C ARG A 37 -23.37 21.93 -2.78
N ARG A 38 -24.05 20.80 -2.83
CA ARG A 38 -24.76 20.20 -1.70
C ARG A 38 -23.87 19.34 -0.83
N LEU A 39 -22.61 19.08 -1.26
CA LEU A 39 -21.69 18.23 -0.52
C LEU A 39 -21.53 18.74 0.91
N ASN A 40 -21.96 17.93 1.87
CA ASN A 40 -21.90 18.27 3.29
C ASN A 40 -20.44 18.18 3.78
N PRO A 41 -19.82 19.31 4.19
CA PRO A 41 -18.41 19.34 4.59
C PRO A 41 -18.12 18.50 5.85
N VAL A 42 -19.10 18.21 6.69
CA VAL A 42 -18.93 17.37 7.88
C VAL A 42 -18.56 15.93 7.48
N PHE A 43 -19.26 15.35 6.50
CA PHE A 43 -18.97 13.99 6.03
C PHE A 43 -17.66 13.91 5.26
N LEU A 44 -17.29 14.98 4.51
CA LEU A 44 -15.99 15.08 3.88
C LEU A 44 -14.86 15.14 4.92
N LEU A 45 -15.03 15.94 5.98
CA LEU A 45 -14.08 16.00 7.10
C LEU A 45 -13.97 14.64 7.79
N LEU A 46 -15.09 13.97 8.04
CA LEU A 46 -15.08 12.61 8.61
C LEU A 46 -14.33 11.63 7.71
N ALA A 47 -14.54 11.68 6.39
CA ALA A 47 -13.80 10.85 5.44
C ALA A 47 -12.28 11.09 5.54
N ILE A 48 -11.84 12.35 5.62
CA ILE A 48 -10.43 12.71 5.82
C ILE A 48 -9.91 12.22 7.18
N VAL A 49 -10.69 12.34 8.25
CA VAL A 49 -10.32 11.84 9.58
C VAL A 49 -10.14 10.33 9.56
N PHE A 50 -11.05 9.57 8.95
CA PHE A 50 -10.92 8.12 8.83
C PHE A 50 -9.68 7.73 8.01
N HIS A 51 -9.34 8.50 6.97
CA HIS A 51 -8.14 8.29 6.17
C HIS A 51 -6.85 8.50 7.00
N PHE A 52 -6.77 9.53 7.83
CA PHE A 52 -5.65 9.72 8.75
C PHE A 52 -5.62 8.68 9.88
N LEU A 53 -6.79 8.22 10.36
CA LEU A 53 -6.86 7.08 11.30
C LEU A 53 -6.27 5.81 10.68
N ALA A 54 -6.56 5.54 9.40
CA ALA A 54 -5.94 4.42 8.68
C ALA A 54 -4.41 4.52 8.70
N TYR A 55 -3.81 5.70 8.48
CA TYR A 55 -2.36 5.89 8.60
C TYR A 55 -1.86 5.61 10.02
N GLY A 56 -2.60 6.05 11.03
CA GLY A 56 -2.30 5.76 12.43
C GLY A 56 -2.28 4.26 12.71
N PHE A 57 -3.29 3.53 12.22
CA PHE A 57 -3.34 2.07 12.37
C PHE A 57 -2.22 1.38 11.60
N TRP A 58 -1.87 1.85 10.41
CA TRP A 58 -0.74 1.32 9.67
C TRP A 58 0.58 1.56 10.41
N ALA A 59 0.81 2.75 10.95
CA ALA A 59 1.99 3.07 11.75
C ALA A 59 2.08 2.21 13.03
N LEU A 60 0.96 2.01 13.73
CA LEU A 60 0.87 1.11 14.87
C LEU A 60 1.16 -0.34 14.50
N ARG A 61 0.69 -0.80 13.33
CA ARG A 61 0.99 -2.12 12.79
C ARG A 61 2.48 -2.32 12.65
N ILE A 62 3.19 -1.41 11.96
CA ILE A 62 4.65 -1.45 11.79
C ILE A 62 5.35 -1.47 13.15
N GLN A 63 4.96 -0.57 14.04
CA GLN A 63 5.55 -0.46 15.38
C GLN A 63 5.42 -1.76 16.19
N LYS A 64 4.21 -2.35 16.24
CA LYS A 64 3.97 -3.58 17.01
C LYS A 64 4.64 -4.80 16.40
N MET A 65 4.71 -4.87 15.07
CA MET A 65 5.43 -5.95 14.39
C MET A 65 6.94 -5.83 14.62
N ALA A 66 7.53 -4.64 14.54
CA ALA A 66 8.93 -4.40 14.87
C ALA A 66 9.23 -4.75 16.34
N ALA A 67 8.38 -4.30 17.27
CA ALA A 67 8.52 -4.61 18.71
C ALA A 67 8.46 -6.11 19.00
N SER A 68 7.69 -6.87 18.23
CA SER A 68 7.58 -8.33 18.41
C SER A 68 8.82 -9.09 17.92
N LEU A 69 9.67 -8.45 17.12
CA LEU A 69 11.00 -8.94 16.73
C LEU A 69 12.12 -8.38 17.62
N GLY A 70 11.76 -7.62 18.67
CA GLY A 70 12.72 -7.04 19.62
C GLY A 70 13.22 -5.64 19.27
N HIS A 71 12.68 -5.02 18.20
CA HIS A 71 13.12 -3.69 17.75
C HIS A 71 12.18 -2.61 18.24
N ARG A 72 12.71 -1.57 18.88
CA ARG A 72 11.96 -0.40 19.35
C ARG A 72 11.97 0.67 18.26
N VAL A 73 10.83 0.90 17.64
CA VAL A 73 10.62 1.96 16.64
C VAL A 73 9.54 2.90 17.15
N GLU A 74 9.81 4.19 17.16
CA GLU A 74 8.86 5.21 17.63
C GLU A 74 7.64 5.31 16.70
N PHE A 75 6.46 5.56 17.29
CA PHE A 75 5.22 5.74 16.52
C PHE A 75 5.31 6.89 15.50
N SER A 76 5.89 8.03 15.91
CA SER A 76 6.09 9.19 15.05
C SER A 76 6.96 8.87 13.82
N TYR A 77 8.00 8.04 14.03
CA TYR A 77 8.84 7.57 12.94
C TYR A 77 8.06 6.64 11.99
N CYS A 78 7.29 5.69 12.53
CA CYS A 78 6.43 4.80 11.73
C CYS A 78 5.39 5.59 10.94
N LEU A 79 4.80 6.64 11.52
CA LEU A 79 3.83 7.49 10.84
C LEU A 79 4.49 8.25 9.66
N ASN A 80 5.64 8.86 9.88
CA ASN A 80 6.41 9.50 8.81
C ASN A 80 6.81 8.51 7.72
N LEU A 81 7.13 7.28 8.10
CA LEU A 81 7.46 6.20 7.18
C LEU A 81 6.26 5.81 6.28
N VAL A 82 5.07 5.70 6.85
CA VAL A 82 3.83 5.48 6.09
C VAL A 82 3.60 6.60 5.09
N MET A 83 3.71 7.85 5.52
CA MET A 83 3.53 9.01 4.64
C MET A 83 4.56 9.06 3.50
N ALA A 84 5.83 8.78 3.79
CA ALA A 84 6.88 8.70 2.77
C ALA A 84 6.65 7.55 1.78
N ASN A 85 6.14 6.41 2.27
CA ASN A 85 5.71 5.29 1.43
C ASN A 85 4.61 5.69 0.43
N LEU A 86 3.63 6.48 0.87
CA LEU A 86 2.53 6.95 0.01
C LEU A 86 3.05 7.81 -1.14
N LEU A 87 4.00 8.71 -0.87
CA LEU A 87 4.64 9.51 -1.91
C LEU A 87 5.43 8.63 -2.90
N ALA A 88 6.24 7.69 -2.39
CA ALA A 88 7.00 6.78 -3.23
C ALA A 88 6.08 5.89 -4.08
N GLY A 89 4.95 5.44 -3.50
CA GLY A 89 3.91 4.72 -4.21
C GLY A 89 3.27 5.54 -5.32
N ALA A 90 2.96 6.81 -5.08
CA ALA A 90 2.30 7.67 -6.05
C ALA A 90 3.11 7.89 -7.35
N ILE A 91 4.44 7.76 -7.28
CA ILE A 91 5.34 7.97 -8.42
C ILE A 91 5.85 6.68 -9.08
N THR A 92 5.41 5.52 -8.59
CA THR A 92 5.87 4.23 -9.10
C THR A 92 4.71 3.35 -9.58
N PRO A 93 4.95 2.46 -10.56
CA PRO A 93 3.94 1.52 -11.03
C PRO A 93 3.43 0.63 -9.89
N ALA A 94 2.12 0.38 -9.83
CA ALA A 94 1.43 -0.38 -8.79
C ALA A 94 1.76 0.04 -7.35
N GLN A 95 2.24 1.27 -7.17
CA GLN A 95 2.70 1.78 -5.87
C GLN A 95 3.86 0.99 -5.25
N ALA A 96 4.57 0.18 -6.07
CA ALA A 96 5.60 -0.75 -5.60
C ALA A 96 6.86 -0.06 -5.02
N GLY A 97 7.05 1.23 -5.26
CA GLY A 97 8.19 1.99 -4.69
C GLY A 97 8.09 2.25 -3.20
N GLY A 98 6.92 2.09 -2.61
CA GLY A 98 6.70 2.29 -1.20
C GLY A 98 7.39 1.23 -0.33
N GLU A 99 7.32 -0.04 -0.72
CA GLU A 99 7.91 -1.16 0.02
C GLU A 99 9.43 -1.05 0.18
N PRO A 100 10.23 -0.82 -0.89
CA PRO A 100 11.66 -0.59 -0.76
C PRO A 100 12.02 0.61 0.11
N VAL A 101 11.24 1.69 0.06
CA VAL A 101 11.45 2.86 0.92
C VAL A 101 11.25 2.48 2.39
N ARG A 102 10.19 1.74 2.72
CA ARG A 102 9.95 1.27 4.10
C ARG A 102 11.05 0.36 4.61
N ILE A 103 11.44 -0.65 3.81
CA ILE A 103 12.53 -1.57 4.16
C ILE A 103 13.82 -0.79 4.41
N HIS A 104 14.19 0.11 3.50
CA HIS A 104 15.40 0.91 3.61
C HIS A 104 15.38 1.81 4.86
N GLN A 105 14.27 2.47 5.13
CA GLN A 105 14.17 3.37 6.28
C GLN A 105 14.17 2.61 7.61
N LEU A 106 13.51 1.46 7.71
CA LEU A 106 13.59 0.59 8.89
C LEU A 106 15.02 0.11 9.12
N TYR A 107 15.72 -0.31 8.05
CA TYR A 107 17.13 -0.67 8.13
C TYR A 107 18.00 0.48 8.63
N ARG A 108 17.79 1.69 8.12
CA ARG A 108 18.49 2.91 8.57
C ARG A 108 18.17 3.30 10.02
N HIS A 109 17.08 2.82 10.57
CA HIS A 109 16.68 3.01 11.97
C HIS A 109 17.21 1.89 12.90
N GLY A 110 18.05 0.99 12.39
CA GLY A 110 18.68 -0.07 13.17
C GLY A 110 17.91 -1.40 13.18
N VAL A 111 16.86 -1.55 12.38
CA VAL A 111 16.19 -2.84 12.19
C VAL A 111 16.97 -3.64 11.14
N PRO A 112 17.43 -4.88 11.41
CA PRO A 112 18.12 -5.70 10.43
C PRO A 112 17.34 -5.84 9.13
N LEU A 113 18.03 -5.88 7.98
CA LEU A 113 17.39 -5.89 6.66
C LEU A 113 16.42 -7.07 6.48
N GLY A 114 16.77 -8.24 6.99
CA GLY A 114 15.91 -9.43 7.00
C GLY A 114 14.61 -9.20 7.79
N ASP A 115 14.70 -8.64 8.99
CA ASP A 115 13.54 -8.32 9.83
C ASP A 115 12.68 -7.21 9.21
N ALA A 116 13.28 -6.15 8.66
CA ALA A 116 12.57 -5.08 7.96
C ALA A 116 11.79 -5.61 6.73
N THR A 117 12.42 -6.51 5.97
CA THR A 117 11.78 -7.19 4.83
C THR A 117 10.66 -8.10 5.30
N ALA A 118 10.88 -8.87 6.36
CA ALA A 118 9.86 -9.77 6.93
C ALA A 118 8.63 -8.99 7.40
N ILE A 119 8.80 -7.85 8.09
CA ILE A 119 7.70 -6.97 8.51
C ILE A 119 6.87 -6.56 7.29
N VAL A 120 7.50 -5.97 6.26
CA VAL A 120 6.79 -5.45 5.08
C VAL A 120 6.07 -6.56 4.31
N VAL A 121 6.70 -7.73 4.20
CA VAL A 121 6.09 -8.87 3.50
C VAL A 121 4.92 -9.46 4.28
N VAL A 122 5.05 -9.64 5.60
CA VAL A 122 3.94 -10.11 6.45
C VAL A 122 2.78 -9.13 6.41
N GLU A 123 3.02 -7.81 6.38
CA GLU A 123 1.95 -6.82 6.16
C GLU A 123 1.17 -7.09 4.87
N ARG A 124 1.85 -7.34 3.75
CA ARG A 124 1.18 -7.66 2.46
C ARG A 124 0.36 -8.94 2.53
N VAL A 125 0.86 -9.95 3.25
CA VAL A 125 0.10 -11.20 3.46
C VAL A 125 -1.14 -10.97 4.32
N LEU A 126 -1.01 -10.21 5.40
CA LEU A 126 -2.14 -9.85 6.24
C LEU A 126 -3.18 -9.02 5.49
N ASP A 127 -2.75 -8.06 4.67
CA ASP A 127 -3.64 -7.29 3.78
C ASP A 127 -4.41 -8.24 2.85
N ALA A 128 -3.73 -9.18 2.18
CA ALA A 128 -4.36 -10.13 1.29
C ALA A 128 -5.34 -11.08 2.02
N ILE A 129 -4.99 -11.54 3.22
CA ILE A 129 -5.88 -12.40 4.03
C ILE A 129 -7.13 -11.63 4.45
N VAL A 130 -6.98 -10.41 4.99
CA VAL A 130 -8.11 -9.60 5.46
C VAL A 130 -9.02 -9.22 4.28
N LEU A 131 -8.45 -8.79 3.16
CA LEU A 131 -9.22 -8.50 1.94
C LEU A 131 -9.92 -9.74 1.39
N GLY A 132 -9.26 -10.91 1.44
CA GLY A 132 -9.84 -12.18 1.01
C GLY A 132 -11.04 -12.58 1.85
N VAL A 133 -10.90 -12.54 3.17
CA VAL A 133 -11.97 -12.86 4.11
C VAL A 133 -13.13 -11.86 3.97
N ALA A 134 -12.82 -10.57 3.90
CA ALA A 134 -13.81 -9.51 3.71
C ALA A 134 -14.56 -9.67 2.37
N GLY A 135 -13.83 -10.02 1.29
CA GLY A 135 -14.41 -10.24 -0.03
C GLY A 135 -15.35 -11.44 -0.07
N VAL A 136 -14.95 -12.57 0.53
CA VAL A 136 -15.82 -13.76 0.63
C VAL A 136 -17.05 -13.44 1.48
N GLY A 137 -16.87 -12.81 2.64
CA GLY A 137 -17.99 -12.40 3.50
C GLY A 137 -18.96 -11.47 2.76
N ALA A 138 -18.43 -10.51 2.00
CA ALA A 138 -19.24 -9.59 1.23
C ALA A 138 -20.03 -10.30 0.11
N ILE A 139 -19.42 -11.27 -0.59
CA ILE A 139 -20.12 -12.08 -1.62
C ILE A 139 -21.28 -12.87 -1.01
N ILE A 140 -21.06 -13.51 0.13
CA ILE A 140 -22.10 -14.29 0.83
C ILE A 140 -23.26 -13.37 1.23
N LEU A 141 -22.96 -12.23 1.85
CA LEU A 141 -23.98 -11.27 2.28
C LEU A 141 -24.73 -10.64 1.10
N LEU A 142 -24.07 -10.38 -0.02
CA LEU A 142 -24.71 -9.89 -1.24
C LEU A 142 -25.65 -10.95 -1.83
N GLY A 143 -25.24 -12.22 -1.85
CA GLY A 143 -26.08 -13.31 -2.34
C GLY A 143 -27.37 -13.50 -1.54
N GLU A 144 -27.37 -13.13 -0.25
CA GLU A 144 -28.57 -13.17 0.60
C GLU A 144 -29.45 -11.89 0.48
N MET A 145 -28.86 -10.74 0.12
CA MET A 145 -29.55 -9.44 0.17
C MET A 145 -29.98 -8.92 -1.22
N VAL A 146 -29.41 -9.43 -2.29
CA VAL A 146 -29.65 -8.93 -3.67
C VAL A 146 -30.07 -10.09 -4.57
N GLU A 147 -31.35 -10.10 -4.93
CA GLU A 147 -31.94 -11.16 -5.80
C GLU A 147 -31.28 -11.23 -7.19
N GLU A 148 -30.66 -10.14 -7.67
CA GLU A 148 -29.95 -10.11 -8.96
C GLU A 148 -28.63 -9.32 -8.84
N VAL A 149 -27.55 -9.98 -8.43
CA VAL A 149 -26.19 -9.41 -8.62
C VAL A 149 -25.84 -9.48 -10.11
N PRO A 150 -25.49 -8.37 -10.77
CA PRO A 150 -25.10 -8.38 -12.18
C PRO A 150 -23.99 -9.40 -12.44
N ARG A 151 -24.17 -10.26 -13.46
CA ARG A 151 -23.18 -11.29 -13.84
C ARG A 151 -21.78 -10.69 -14.06
N SER A 152 -21.70 -9.48 -14.58
CA SER A 152 -20.44 -8.74 -14.77
C SER A 152 -19.73 -8.48 -13.43
N LEU A 153 -20.45 -8.08 -12.39
CA LEU A 153 -19.88 -7.84 -11.06
C LEU A 153 -19.39 -9.15 -10.44
N THR A 154 -20.19 -10.22 -10.51
CA THR A 154 -19.80 -11.55 -10.02
C THR A 154 -18.53 -12.05 -10.71
N LEU A 155 -18.42 -11.88 -12.03
CA LEU A 155 -17.24 -12.28 -12.80
C LEU A 155 -15.99 -11.48 -12.38
N VAL A 156 -16.10 -10.16 -12.26
CA VAL A 156 -14.98 -9.29 -11.84
C VAL A 156 -14.51 -9.67 -10.44
N ILE A 157 -15.42 -9.88 -9.49
CA ILE A 157 -15.09 -10.29 -8.13
C ILE A 157 -14.40 -11.67 -8.12
N THR A 158 -14.93 -12.63 -8.89
CA THR A 158 -14.36 -13.99 -8.96
C THR A 158 -12.95 -13.97 -9.53
N VAL A 159 -12.72 -13.21 -10.62
CA VAL A 159 -11.40 -13.08 -11.24
C VAL A 159 -10.42 -12.39 -10.26
N ALA A 160 -10.86 -11.31 -9.63
CA ALA A 160 -10.05 -10.60 -8.64
C ALA A 160 -9.67 -11.52 -7.46
N TRP A 161 -10.62 -12.30 -6.97
CA TRP A 161 -10.37 -13.27 -5.90
C TRP A 161 -9.42 -14.39 -6.32
N LEU A 162 -9.58 -14.95 -7.52
CA LEU A 162 -8.65 -15.94 -8.07
C LEU A 162 -7.22 -15.41 -8.19
N ILE A 163 -7.06 -14.18 -8.68
CA ILE A 163 -5.74 -13.51 -8.76
C ILE A 163 -5.12 -13.40 -7.37
N MET A 164 -5.90 -13.00 -6.37
CA MET A 164 -5.44 -12.87 -4.99
C MET A 164 -5.04 -14.22 -4.39
N VAL A 165 -5.85 -15.27 -4.58
CA VAL A 165 -5.54 -16.64 -4.11
C VAL A 165 -4.26 -17.15 -4.78
N LEU A 166 -4.10 -16.93 -6.09
CA LEU A 166 -2.89 -17.28 -6.82
C LEU A 166 -1.66 -16.54 -6.28
N PHE A 167 -1.80 -15.26 -5.97
CA PHE A 167 -0.74 -14.46 -5.38
C PHE A 167 -0.32 -14.99 -4.00
N ILE A 168 -1.29 -15.28 -3.12
CA ILE A 168 -1.03 -15.88 -1.80
C ILE A 168 -0.36 -17.26 -1.96
N ALA A 169 -0.86 -18.10 -2.86
CA ALA A 169 -0.30 -19.43 -3.12
C ALA A 169 1.14 -19.34 -3.61
N ALA A 170 1.43 -18.46 -4.58
CA ALA A 170 2.77 -18.21 -5.09
C ALA A 170 3.71 -17.68 -3.99
N PHE A 171 3.21 -16.80 -3.13
CA PHE A 171 3.95 -16.31 -1.99
C PHE A 171 4.29 -17.43 -0.99
N VAL A 172 3.29 -18.20 -0.55
CA VAL A 172 3.49 -19.34 0.37
C VAL A 172 4.46 -20.36 -0.23
N PHE A 173 4.34 -20.64 -1.52
CA PHE A 173 5.25 -21.52 -2.24
C PHE A 173 6.69 -20.99 -2.25
N SER A 174 6.88 -19.68 -2.51
CA SER A 174 8.20 -19.02 -2.49
C SER A 174 8.85 -19.05 -1.11
N VAL A 175 8.04 -18.82 -0.06
CA VAL A 175 8.52 -18.89 1.33
C VAL A 175 8.93 -20.31 1.71
N ARG A 176 8.17 -21.33 1.29
CA ARG A 176 8.52 -22.74 1.56
C ARG A 176 9.73 -23.24 0.77
N ASN A 177 10.06 -22.57 -0.34
CA ASN A 177 11.13 -22.99 -1.24
C ASN A 177 12.14 -21.85 -1.48
N PRO A 178 12.98 -21.46 -0.51
CA PRO A 178 13.90 -20.33 -0.63
C PRO A 178 14.86 -20.49 -1.82
N GLU A 179 15.24 -21.71 -2.16
CA GLU A 179 16.10 -21.97 -3.33
C GLU A 179 15.45 -21.59 -4.68
N ILE A 180 14.13 -21.70 -4.79
CA ILE A 180 13.41 -21.25 -5.99
C ILE A 180 13.41 -19.72 -6.05
N LEU A 181 13.19 -19.05 -4.91
CA LEU A 181 13.27 -17.60 -4.80
C LEU A 181 14.67 -17.08 -5.17
N LYS A 182 15.74 -17.71 -4.65
CA LYS A 182 17.12 -17.39 -5.02
C LYS A 182 17.37 -17.52 -6.53
N LYS A 183 16.94 -18.65 -7.12
CA LYS A 183 17.08 -18.90 -8.57
C LYS A 183 16.32 -17.86 -9.38
N PHE A 184 15.09 -17.51 -8.98
CA PHE A 184 14.27 -16.49 -9.63
C PHE A 184 14.93 -15.12 -9.56
N LEU A 185 15.35 -14.65 -8.38
CA LEU A 185 16.03 -13.37 -8.19
C LEU A 185 17.33 -13.28 -9.00
N LYS A 186 18.14 -14.34 -9.00
CA LYS A 186 19.36 -14.44 -9.82
C LYS A 186 19.03 -14.39 -11.33
N LYS A 187 17.93 -15.02 -11.77
CA LYS A 187 17.51 -15.00 -13.18
C LYS A 187 17.05 -13.59 -13.60
N VAL A 188 16.24 -12.94 -12.77
CA VAL A 188 15.72 -11.58 -13.04
C VAL A 188 16.84 -10.53 -12.97
N SER A 189 17.82 -10.70 -12.08
CA SER A 189 18.94 -9.76 -11.96
C SER A 189 19.98 -9.89 -13.08
N ARG A 190 20.10 -11.05 -13.74
CA ARG A 190 21.08 -11.29 -14.81
C ARG A 190 21.16 -10.21 -15.89
N PRO A 191 20.06 -9.70 -16.49
CA PRO A 191 20.13 -8.67 -17.52
C PRO A 191 20.72 -7.34 -17.00
N PHE A 192 20.50 -7.02 -15.70
CA PHE A 192 21.00 -5.80 -15.07
C PHE A 192 22.49 -5.85 -14.73
N VAL A 193 23.01 -7.07 -14.43
CA VAL A 193 24.42 -7.30 -14.06
C VAL A 193 25.30 -7.64 -15.26
N LYS A 194 24.75 -7.81 -16.46
CA LYS A 194 25.50 -8.20 -17.68
C LYS A 194 26.66 -7.27 -18.04
N ARG A 195 26.62 -6.01 -17.57
CA ARG A 195 27.65 -4.98 -17.82
C ARG A 195 28.61 -4.77 -16.65
N TRP A 196 28.52 -5.58 -15.60
CA TRP A 196 29.35 -5.43 -14.40
C TRP A 196 30.57 -6.34 -14.46
N ASP A 197 31.65 -5.93 -13.75
CA ASP A 197 32.83 -6.74 -13.57
C ASP A 197 32.49 -8.02 -12.77
N LEU A 198 33.16 -9.14 -13.10
CA LEU A 198 32.93 -10.46 -12.51
C LEU A 198 32.99 -10.45 -10.98
N LYS A 199 33.90 -9.67 -10.36
CA LYS A 199 33.99 -9.52 -8.91
C LYS A 199 32.79 -8.81 -8.30
N ARG A 200 32.19 -7.85 -9.00
CA ARG A 200 30.93 -7.18 -8.57
C ARG A 200 29.72 -8.08 -8.72
N VAL A 201 29.67 -8.84 -9.81
CA VAL A 201 28.62 -9.85 -10.04
C VAL A 201 28.64 -10.92 -8.96
N GLY A 202 29.82 -11.46 -8.62
CA GLY A 202 29.96 -12.47 -7.56
C GLY A 202 29.53 -11.98 -6.18
N ARG A 203 29.92 -10.74 -5.81
CA ARG A 203 29.47 -10.12 -4.55
C ARG A 203 27.95 -9.90 -4.52
N PHE A 204 27.37 -9.43 -5.60
CA PHE A 204 25.93 -9.20 -5.72
C PHE A 204 25.14 -10.51 -5.65
N ILE A 205 25.57 -11.56 -6.35
CA ILE A 205 24.92 -12.88 -6.26
C ILE A 205 25.03 -13.45 -4.84
N GLY A 206 26.19 -13.33 -4.20
CA GLY A 206 26.39 -13.76 -2.81
C GLY A 206 25.59 -12.95 -1.80
N SER A 207 25.27 -11.66 -2.09
CA SER A 207 24.36 -10.88 -1.26
C SER A 207 22.91 -11.36 -1.40
N ILE A 208 22.45 -11.72 -2.61
CA ILE A 208 21.10 -12.27 -2.81
C ILE A 208 20.92 -13.54 -1.96
N ASP A 209 21.88 -14.45 -1.97
CA ASP A 209 21.78 -15.67 -1.19
C ASP A 209 21.64 -15.37 0.30
N ARG A 210 22.51 -14.53 0.86
CA ARG A 210 22.46 -14.14 2.27
C ARG A 210 21.17 -13.43 2.65
N GLU A 211 20.72 -12.49 1.83
CA GLU A 211 19.50 -11.73 2.13
C GLU A 211 18.24 -12.60 2.05
N VAL A 212 18.18 -13.56 1.12
CA VAL A 212 17.06 -14.52 1.07
C VAL A 212 17.09 -15.45 2.28
N ASP A 213 18.26 -15.91 2.72
CA ASP A 213 18.38 -16.75 3.92
C ASP A 213 18.00 -15.96 5.18
N ASN A 214 18.52 -14.74 5.35
CA ASN A 214 18.16 -13.84 6.45
C ASN A 214 16.66 -13.54 6.48
N PHE A 215 16.07 -13.28 5.32
CA PHE A 215 14.63 -13.06 5.20
C PHE A 215 13.84 -14.30 5.61
N HIS A 216 14.23 -15.49 5.11
CA HIS A 216 13.55 -16.74 5.45
C HIS A 216 13.64 -17.07 6.95
N GLU A 217 14.80 -16.87 7.55
CA GLU A 217 14.99 -17.03 9.00
C GLU A 217 14.13 -16.04 9.78
N SER A 218 14.15 -14.75 9.42
CA SER A 218 13.36 -13.69 10.06
C SER A 218 11.88 -13.97 9.95
N LEU A 219 11.41 -14.39 8.78
CA LEU A 219 10.00 -14.71 8.55
C LEU A 219 9.58 -15.96 9.36
N SER A 220 10.41 -17.00 9.38
CA SER A 220 10.15 -18.20 10.16
C SER A 220 10.10 -17.89 11.66
N ARG A 221 11.05 -17.09 12.16
CA ARG A 221 11.09 -16.60 13.54
C ARG A 221 9.84 -15.74 13.85
N PHE A 222 9.43 -14.86 12.94
CA PHE A 222 8.23 -14.05 13.11
C PHE A 222 6.97 -14.91 13.23
N ILE A 223 6.80 -15.88 12.33
CA ILE A 223 5.61 -16.77 12.32
C ILE A 223 5.60 -17.70 13.53
N ALA A 224 6.75 -18.30 13.88
CA ALA A 224 6.83 -19.30 14.92
C ALA A 224 6.79 -18.71 16.35
N HIS A 225 7.42 -17.56 16.57
CA HIS A 225 7.65 -17.03 17.92
C HIS A 225 6.94 -15.72 18.21
N SER A 226 6.40 -15.03 17.20
CA SER A 226 5.77 -13.70 17.37
C SER A 226 4.25 -13.74 17.25
N ARG A 227 3.58 -14.62 18.00
CA ARG A 227 2.10 -14.67 18.03
C ARG A 227 1.48 -13.30 18.34
N ARG A 228 2.07 -12.53 19.27
CA ARG A 228 1.61 -11.17 19.60
C ARG A 228 1.72 -10.22 18.41
N GLY A 229 2.81 -10.28 17.64
CA GLY A 229 3.02 -9.48 16.44
C GLY A 229 1.98 -9.80 15.36
N LEU A 230 1.66 -11.08 15.15
CA LEU A 230 0.62 -11.50 14.21
C LEU A 230 -0.77 -11.02 14.65
N VAL A 231 -1.13 -11.19 15.93
CA VAL A 231 -2.42 -10.73 16.46
C VAL A 231 -2.59 -9.23 16.31
N TRP A 232 -1.61 -8.44 16.76
CA TRP A 232 -1.66 -6.98 16.59
C TRP A 232 -1.58 -6.57 15.11
N GLY A 233 -0.76 -7.26 14.31
CA GLY A 233 -0.69 -7.06 12.87
C GLY A 233 -2.06 -7.24 12.20
N THR A 234 -2.75 -8.35 12.47
CA THR A 234 -4.08 -8.64 11.93
C THR A 234 -5.12 -7.63 12.42
N LEU A 235 -5.13 -7.29 13.71
CA LEU A 235 -6.05 -6.31 14.27
C LEU A 235 -5.91 -4.94 13.58
N TYR A 236 -4.68 -4.42 13.50
CA TYR A 236 -4.46 -3.13 12.87
C TYR A 236 -4.66 -3.17 11.34
N THR A 237 -4.44 -4.31 10.69
CA THR A 237 -4.83 -4.50 9.28
C THR A 237 -6.35 -4.39 9.11
N GLY A 238 -7.12 -5.05 9.96
CA GLY A 238 -8.60 -4.94 9.94
C GLY A 238 -9.08 -3.51 10.18
N LEU A 239 -8.52 -2.82 11.18
CA LEU A 239 -8.85 -1.41 11.49
C LEU A 239 -8.45 -0.46 10.35
N PHE A 240 -7.29 -0.69 9.72
CA PHE A 240 -6.84 0.06 8.54
C PHE A 240 -7.85 -0.07 7.40
N TRP A 241 -8.17 -1.28 6.98
CA TRP A 241 -9.10 -1.51 5.87
C TRP A 241 -10.53 -1.07 6.18
N PHE A 242 -11.00 -1.26 7.42
CA PHE A 242 -12.28 -0.72 7.86
C PHE A 242 -12.33 0.80 7.72
N SER A 243 -11.28 1.50 8.17
CA SER A 243 -11.20 2.96 8.07
C SER A 243 -11.17 3.44 6.61
N GLU A 244 -10.47 2.73 5.72
CA GLU A 244 -10.40 3.05 4.30
C GLU A 244 -11.74 2.79 3.59
N PHE A 245 -12.41 1.68 3.90
CA PHE A 245 -13.65 1.29 3.20
C PHE A 245 -14.87 2.11 3.58
N ILE A 246 -14.94 2.65 4.79
CA ILE A 246 -16.05 3.52 5.21
C ILE A 246 -16.08 4.86 4.46
N ILE A 247 -14.94 5.30 3.90
CA ILE A 247 -14.77 6.61 3.28
C ILE A 247 -15.74 6.82 2.13
N VAL A 248 -15.91 5.84 1.25
CA VAL A 248 -16.84 5.94 0.11
C VAL A 248 -18.28 6.11 0.57
N SER A 249 -18.70 5.35 1.58
CA SER A 249 -20.03 5.50 2.17
C SER A 249 -20.22 6.87 2.80
N LEU A 250 -19.20 7.44 3.46
CA LEU A 250 -19.23 8.80 4.00
C LEU A 250 -19.33 9.85 2.88
N ILE A 251 -18.63 9.67 1.76
CA ILE A 251 -18.76 10.58 0.61
C ILE A 251 -20.18 10.53 0.05
N LEU A 252 -20.76 9.33 -0.11
CA LEU A 252 -22.15 9.17 -0.59
C LEU A 252 -23.16 9.86 0.33
N ILE A 253 -23.06 9.67 1.64
CA ILE A 253 -23.89 10.39 2.62
C ILE A 253 -23.70 11.90 2.50
N GLY A 254 -22.45 12.35 2.33
CA GLY A 254 -22.12 13.77 2.17
C GLY A 254 -22.75 14.39 0.91
N ILE A 255 -22.94 13.62 -0.15
CA ILE A 255 -23.62 14.01 -1.38
C ILE A 255 -25.16 14.01 -1.20
N GLY A 256 -25.66 13.37 -0.14
CA GLY A 256 -27.10 13.19 0.11
C GLY A 256 -27.68 11.90 -0.45
N GLU A 257 -26.81 10.93 -0.76
CA GLU A 257 -27.17 9.63 -1.31
C GLU A 257 -27.13 8.51 -0.27
N GLN A 258 -27.71 7.38 -0.63
CA GLN A 258 -27.66 6.18 0.19
C GLN A 258 -26.21 5.67 0.30
N PRO A 259 -25.73 5.29 1.49
CA PRO A 259 -24.33 4.90 1.70
C PRO A 259 -23.92 3.58 1.03
N HIS A 260 -24.88 2.74 0.66
CA HIS A 260 -24.63 1.42 0.04
C HIS A 260 -23.44 0.66 0.68
N TYR A 261 -23.41 0.56 2.04
CA TYR A 261 -22.24 0.10 2.79
C TYR A 261 -21.61 -1.18 2.23
N LEU A 262 -22.43 -2.19 1.95
CA LEU A 262 -21.96 -3.48 1.46
C LEU A 262 -21.44 -3.39 0.01
N LEU A 263 -22.17 -2.70 -0.88
CA LEU A 263 -21.75 -2.51 -2.27
C LEU A 263 -20.50 -1.64 -2.35
N SER A 264 -20.41 -0.59 -1.52
CA SER A 264 -19.22 0.25 -1.40
C SER A 264 -18.01 -0.55 -0.91
N LEU A 265 -18.19 -1.43 0.08
CA LEU A 265 -17.14 -2.34 0.56
C LEU A 265 -16.63 -3.25 -0.56
N VAL A 266 -17.54 -3.92 -1.27
CA VAL A 266 -17.19 -4.81 -2.39
C VAL A 266 -16.49 -4.05 -3.50
N ALA A 267 -17.00 -2.88 -3.87
CA ALA A 267 -16.40 -2.02 -4.88
C ALA A 267 -14.94 -1.66 -4.51
N GLN A 268 -14.71 -1.27 -3.27
CA GLN A 268 -13.38 -0.92 -2.79
C GLN A 268 -12.40 -2.11 -2.80
N ILE A 269 -12.85 -3.31 -2.43
CA ILE A 269 -12.04 -4.53 -2.50
C ILE A 269 -11.65 -4.80 -3.96
N VAL A 270 -12.60 -4.75 -4.88
CA VAL A 270 -12.35 -4.95 -6.31
C VAL A 270 -11.35 -3.93 -6.84
N ILE A 271 -11.58 -2.64 -6.55
CA ILE A 271 -10.69 -1.56 -6.98
C ILE A 271 -9.27 -1.77 -6.41
N ALA A 272 -9.15 -2.12 -5.12
CA ALA A 272 -7.86 -2.38 -4.49
C ALA A 272 -7.09 -3.49 -5.20
N ILE A 273 -7.75 -4.59 -5.57
CA ILE A 273 -7.13 -5.70 -6.30
C ILE A 273 -6.73 -5.28 -7.72
N VAL A 274 -7.59 -4.56 -8.43
CA VAL A 274 -7.28 -4.06 -9.79
C VAL A 274 -6.09 -3.10 -9.76
N MET A 275 -5.99 -2.25 -8.74
CA MET A 275 -4.85 -1.33 -8.56
C MET A 275 -3.52 -2.03 -8.27
N MET A 276 -3.51 -3.31 -7.88
CA MET A 276 -2.27 -4.09 -7.75
C MET A 276 -1.62 -4.42 -9.10
N ILE A 277 -2.33 -4.29 -10.22
CA ILE A 277 -1.78 -4.54 -11.55
C ILE A 277 -0.82 -3.40 -11.93
N PRO A 278 0.48 -3.67 -12.20
CA PRO A 278 1.51 -2.64 -12.36
C PRO A 278 1.53 -2.04 -13.78
N LEU A 279 0.48 -1.39 -14.22
CA LEU A 279 0.39 -0.82 -15.56
C LEU A 279 0.79 0.67 -15.61
N THR A 280 0.43 1.45 -14.56
CA THR A 280 0.62 2.90 -14.59
C THR A 280 1.22 3.42 -13.27
N PRO A 281 1.95 4.56 -13.31
CA PRO A 281 2.44 5.20 -12.11
C PRO A 281 1.31 5.62 -11.17
N GLY A 282 1.43 5.30 -9.88
CA GLY A 282 0.41 5.59 -8.87
C GLY A 282 -0.96 4.96 -9.17
N SER A 283 -0.99 3.91 -10.04
CA SER A 283 -2.22 3.31 -10.56
C SER A 283 -3.19 4.32 -11.21
N SER A 284 -2.66 5.48 -11.66
CA SER A 284 -3.46 6.53 -12.30
C SER A 284 -4.06 6.02 -13.62
N GLY A 285 -5.28 6.45 -13.94
CA GLY A 285 -6.07 5.95 -15.06
C GLY A 285 -6.81 4.66 -14.73
N ILE A 286 -6.12 3.65 -14.23
CA ILE A 286 -6.73 2.36 -13.83
C ILE A 286 -7.65 2.56 -12.64
N ALA A 287 -7.20 3.33 -11.64
CA ALA A 287 -8.00 3.62 -10.45
C ALA A 287 -9.30 4.34 -10.79
N GLU A 288 -9.23 5.38 -11.62
CA GLU A 288 -10.39 6.17 -12.03
C GLU A 288 -11.35 5.34 -12.89
N LEU A 289 -10.83 4.61 -13.88
CA LEU A 289 -11.65 3.76 -14.76
C LEU A 289 -12.31 2.62 -13.98
N SER A 290 -11.57 1.93 -13.11
CA SER A 290 -12.13 0.85 -12.29
C SER A 290 -13.16 1.39 -11.30
N ALA A 291 -12.88 2.50 -10.63
CA ALA A 291 -13.82 3.14 -9.70
C ALA A 291 -15.10 3.56 -10.44
N THR A 292 -14.98 4.25 -11.58
CA THR A 292 -16.13 4.65 -12.40
C THR A 292 -16.94 3.42 -12.83
N SER A 293 -16.30 2.38 -13.35
CA SER A 293 -16.98 1.17 -13.83
C SER A 293 -17.71 0.42 -12.71
N VAL A 294 -17.07 0.29 -11.54
CA VAL A 294 -17.66 -0.48 -10.43
C VAL A 294 -18.76 0.32 -9.73
N TYR A 295 -18.53 1.62 -9.47
CA TYR A 295 -19.56 2.43 -8.81
C TYR A 295 -20.79 2.68 -9.70
N SER A 296 -20.64 2.74 -11.04
CA SER A 296 -21.77 2.86 -11.98
C SER A 296 -22.76 1.70 -11.91
N LEU A 297 -22.39 0.57 -11.27
CA LEU A 297 -23.29 -0.57 -11.11
C LEU A 297 -24.40 -0.31 -10.10
N PHE A 298 -24.21 0.63 -9.17
CA PHE A 298 -25.18 0.91 -8.11
C PHE A 298 -25.39 2.40 -7.79
N VAL A 299 -24.65 3.28 -8.46
CA VAL A 299 -24.76 4.74 -8.30
C VAL A 299 -25.00 5.37 -9.68
N SER A 300 -25.83 6.42 -9.75
CA SER A 300 -26.13 7.12 -11.01
C SER A 300 -24.90 7.82 -11.60
N SER A 301 -24.84 7.96 -12.92
CA SER A 301 -23.69 8.57 -13.63
C SER A 301 -23.32 9.96 -13.12
N SER A 302 -24.32 10.78 -12.77
CA SER A 302 -24.11 12.14 -12.23
C SER A 302 -23.37 12.16 -10.90
N ILE A 303 -23.59 11.13 -10.07
CA ILE A 303 -22.99 10.98 -8.74
C ILE A 303 -21.62 10.30 -8.84
N VAL A 304 -21.47 9.32 -9.74
CA VAL A 304 -20.20 8.60 -9.93
C VAL A 304 -19.05 9.56 -10.24
N GLY A 305 -19.28 10.57 -11.09
CA GLY A 305 -18.27 11.60 -11.40
C GLY A 305 -17.78 12.33 -10.15
N VAL A 306 -18.72 12.82 -9.32
CA VAL A 306 -18.41 13.50 -8.05
C VAL A 306 -17.68 12.55 -7.09
N LEU A 307 -18.21 11.33 -6.93
CA LEU A 307 -17.65 10.32 -6.04
C LEU A 307 -16.19 10.01 -6.39
N VAL A 308 -15.88 9.75 -7.66
CA VAL A 308 -14.54 9.41 -8.13
C VAL A 308 -13.57 10.59 -7.92
N VAL A 309 -14.00 11.82 -8.19
CA VAL A 309 -13.17 13.02 -7.98
C VAL A 309 -12.84 13.20 -6.50
N VAL A 310 -13.85 13.15 -5.61
CA VAL A 310 -13.65 13.32 -4.16
C VAL A 310 -12.81 12.17 -3.60
N TRP A 311 -13.09 10.93 -4.04
CA TRP A 311 -12.30 9.76 -3.66
C TRP A 311 -10.82 9.91 -4.06
N ARG A 312 -10.54 10.36 -5.33
CA ARG A 312 -9.15 10.63 -5.77
C ARG A 312 -8.50 11.78 -5.03
N ALA A 313 -9.28 12.81 -4.66
CA ALA A 313 -8.76 13.91 -3.86
C ALA A 313 -8.21 13.41 -2.52
N ILE A 314 -8.90 12.48 -1.86
CA ILE A 314 -8.50 11.91 -0.57
C ILE A 314 -7.39 10.86 -0.77
N PHE A 315 -7.60 9.86 -1.63
CA PHE A 315 -6.71 8.68 -1.73
C PHE A 315 -5.46 8.89 -2.57
N TYR A 316 -5.37 9.97 -3.32
CA TYR A 316 -4.22 10.22 -4.19
C TYR A 316 -3.60 11.60 -3.97
N TYR A 317 -4.36 12.68 -4.19
CA TYR A 317 -3.77 14.02 -4.13
C TYR A 317 -3.40 14.42 -2.71
N LEU A 318 -4.24 14.14 -1.72
CA LEU A 318 -3.91 14.36 -0.31
C LEU A 318 -2.69 13.55 0.11
N ASN A 319 -2.55 12.29 -0.35
CA ASN A 319 -1.39 11.44 -0.09
C ASN A 319 -0.09 12.02 -0.62
N ILE A 320 -0.12 12.62 -1.80
CA ILE A 320 1.05 13.31 -2.36
C ILE A 320 1.45 14.49 -1.47
N VAL A 321 0.48 15.34 -1.11
CA VAL A 321 0.73 16.51 -0.26
C VAL A 321 1.33 16.11 1.08
N VAL A 322 0.69 15.18 1.79
CA VAL A 322 1.12 14.68 3.09
C VAL A 322 2.48 13.98 2.98
N GLY A 323 2.68 13.18 1.94
CA GLY A 323 3.93 12.48 1.70
C GLY A 323 5.10 13.42 1.39
N ILE A 324 4.88 14.52 0.67
CA ILE A 324 5.90 15.55 0.47
C ILE A 324 6.28 16.19 1.81
N LEU A 325 5.31 16.61 2.61
CA LEU A 325 5.53 17.23 3.91
C LEU A 325 6.31 16.29 4.85
N ALA A 326 5.92 15.02 4.92
CA ALA A 326 6.58 14.02 5.76
C ALA A 326 7.99 13.63 5.26
N SER A 327 8.28 13.80 3.98
CA SER A 327 9.60 13.51 3.42
C SER A 327 10.64 14.58 3.76
N ILE A 328 10.24 15.80 4.09
CA ILE A 328 11.16 16.91 4.41
C ILE A 328 12.11 16.56 5.56
N PRO A 329 11.65 16.09 6.74
CA PRO A 329 12.55 15.72 7.83
C PRO A 329 13.49 14.56 7.50
N ILE A 330 13.03 13.61 6.68
CA ILE A 330 13.84 12.47 6.25
C ILE A 330 14.99 12.96 5.36
N ILE A 331 14.70 13.83 4.40
CA ILE A 331 15.68 14.41 3.48
C ILE A 331 16.69 15.28 4.24
N GLN A 332 16.22 16.11 5.18
CA GLN A 332 17.09 16.96 5.99
C GLN A 332 18.09 16.14 6.84
N ARG A 333 17.62 15.06 7.49
CA ARG A 333 18.50 14.17 8.27
C ARG A 333 19.54 13.48 7.38
N GLU A 334 19.17 13.09 6.17
CA GLU A 334 20.10 12.45 5.23
C GLU A 334 21.15 13.45 4.70
N MET A 335 20.76 14.71 4.43
CA MET A 335 21.70 15.77 4.02
C MET A 335 22.68 16.13 5.14
N LEU A 336 22.21 16.25 6.39
CA LEU A 336 23.07 16.52 7.54
C LEU A 336 24.09 15.40 7.76
N ARG A 337 23.72 14.15 7.58
CA ARG A 337 24.66 13.02 7.67
C ARG A 337 25.71 13.01 6.56
N ARG A 338 25.35 13.39 5.32
CA ARG A 338 26.29 13.50 4.21
C ARG A 338 27.25 14.71 4.32
N GLY A 339 26.86 15.73 5.06
CA GLY A 339 27.65 16.93 5.31
C GLY A 339 28.64 16.81 6.46
N SER A 340 28.59 15.75 7.26
CA SER A 340 29.58 15.48 8.31
C SER A 340 30.86 14.89 7.70
N PRO A 341 32.05 15.44 7.96
CA PRO A 341 33.32 15.01 7.34
C PRO A 341 33.85 13.65 7.81
N THR A 342 33.17 12.97 8.70
CA THR A 342 33.51 11.63 9.14
C THR A 342 32.84 10.60 8.24
N GLY A 343 33.48 10.32 7.10
CA GLY A 343 33.18 9.18 6.25
C GLY A 343 33.63 7.89 6.90
N ASP A 344 32.75 7.26 7.65
CA ASP A 344 32.91 5.85 7.98
C ASP A 344 31.56 5.15 7.77
N ASN A 345 31.55 4.33 6.73
CA ASN A 345 30.53 3.35 6.39
C ASN A 345 30.64 2.15 7.37
N GLU A 346 30.53 2.35 8.65
CA GLU A 346 30.34 1.25 9.59
C GLU A 346 28.95 1.34 10.22
N PRO A 347 28.14 0.27 10.13
CA PRO A 347 27.02 0.11 11.02
C PRO A 347 27.56 0.06 12.44
N ALA A 348 26.94 0.79 13.37
CA ALA A 348 27.33 0.76 14.78
C ALA A 348 27.44 -0.69 15.27
N PRO A 349 28.53 -1.07 15.95
CA PRO A 349 28.67 -2.42 16.48
C PRO A 349 27.51 -2.68 17.44
N ALA A 350 26.89 -3.84 17.30
CA ALA A 350 25.95 -4.34 18.28
C ALA A 350 26.67 -4.35 19.64
N ASP A 351 26.09 -3.63 20.59
CA ASP A 351 26.57 -3.62 21.98
C ASP A 351 26.46 -5.04 22.55
N GLU A 352 27.58 -5.75 22.58
CA GLU A 352 27.72 -7.02 23.27
C GLU A 352 27.73 -6.76 24.78
N GLY A 353 26.56 -6.43 25.31
CA GLY A 353 26.31 -6.37 26.74
C GLY A 353 26.31 -7.77 27.34
N HIS A 354 27.48 -8.27 27.72
CA HIS A 354 27.58 -9.38 28.64
C HIS A 354 26.89 -9.05 29.97
N PRO A 355 26.02 -9.90 30.49
CA PRO A 355 25.60 -9.79 31.89
C PRO A 355 26.73 -10.36 32.74
N LYS A 356 27.33 -9.52 33.54
CA LYS A 356 28.09 -9.99 34.73
C LYS A 356 27.11 -10.17 35.87
N VAL A 357 27.09 -11.41 36.39
CA VAL A 357 26.61 -11.92 37.67
C VAL A 357 25.11 -11.87 37.90
#